data_ada6ae4ba8fe205a3196abf71e6f280b
#
_entry.id   ada6ae4ba8fe205a3196abf71e6f280b
#
_cell.length_a   1.000
_cell.length_b   1.000
_cell.length_c   1.000
_cell.angle_alpha   90.00
_cell.angle_beta   90.00
_cell.angle_gamma   90.00
#
_symmetry.space_group_name_H-M   'P 1'
#
loop_
_entity.id
_entity.type
_entity.pdbx_description
1 polymer ?
#
loop_
_entity_poly.entity_id
_entity_poly.type
_entity_poly.pdbx_seq_one_letter_code
_entity_poly.pdbx_strand_id
1 'polypeptide(L)'
;MARITIPYAVADFINLRERGFYYVDKTDYIPKLEDYNAPVFLRPRRFGKSLLVSTLACYYDRTKAHRFEELFGGTWIGNHPTKEHNSYMIIRYDFSKMVMADTIEGLAQNFNDLNCGPVDVMVEHNRDLFGDFQFTTRGDASKMLEEVLNYARSHEFPKVYLLIDEYDNFTNQLLTAYNDPLYEEVTTNDSFLRTFFKVIKAGIGEGSIRTCFCTGVLPVTMDDLTSGYNIAEILTLEPNFLNMLGFTYEETETYLRYVLDKYSTGQERFDEIWQLIVSNYDGYRFRPNGDRLFNATILTYFFKKFAANAGSIPDELVDENLRTDINWI
;
A
#
# COMPACT_ATOMS: atom_id res chain seq x y z
N MET A 1 -30.25 16.59 -4.53
CA MET A 1 -29.55 15.36 -4.92
C MET A 1 -28.38 15.14 -3.96
N ALA A 2 -28.23 13.95 -3.37
CA ALA A 2 -27.08 13.64 -2.54
C ALA A 2 -25.84 13.63 -3.45
N ARG A 3 -24.83 14.43 -3.09
CA ARG A 3 -23.58 14.51 -3.87
C ARG A 3 -22.83 13.21 -3.70
N ILE A 4 -22.58 12.48 -4.80
CA ILE A 4 -21.69 11.30 -4.75
C ILE A 4 -20.28 11.77 -4.41
N THR A 5 -19.67 11.07 -3.48
CA THR A 5 -18.28 11.32 -3.10
C THR A 5 -17.41 10.24 -3.72
N ILE A 6 -16.74 10.58 -4.85
CA ILE A 6 -15.82 9.67 -5.57
C ILE A 6 -14.42 9.80 -4.98
N PRO A 7 -13.74 8.68 -4.59
CA PRO A 7 -12.45 8.70 -3.89
C PRO A 7 -11.27 8.87 -4.87
N TYR A 8 -11.28 9.92 -5.70
CA TYR A 8 -10.14 10.18 -6.58
C TYR A 8 -8.92 10.63 -5.78
N ALA A 9 -7.79 9.92 -5.96
CA ALA A 9 -6.52 10.16 -5.28
C ALA A 9 -6.59 10.06 -3.74
N VAL A 10 -7.50 9.26 -3.20
CA VAL A 10 -7.60 8.97 -1.76
C VAL A 10 -6.81 7.70 -1.45
N ALA A 11 -5.74 7.84 -0.67
CA ALA A 11 -4.86 6.74 -0.24
C ALA A 11 -4.94 6.45 1.26
N ASP A 12 -5.77 7.18 2.00
CA ASP A 12 -6.01 6.99 3.42
C ASP A 12 -7.37 6.36 3.67
N PHE A 13 -7.38 5.18 4.31
CA PHE A 13 -8.59 4.41 4.55
C PHE A 13 -9.53 5.07 5.55
N ILE A 14 -8.99 5.74 6.58
CA ILE A 14 -9.82 6.46 7.56
C ILE A 14 -10.57 7.58 6.87
N ASN A 15 -9.87 8.43 6.11
CA ASN A 15 -10.49 9.52 5.34
C ASN A 15 -11.54 8.99 4.35
N LEU A 16 -11.26 7.84 3.72
CA LEU A 16 -12.20 7.20 2.80
C LEU A 16 -13.50 6.83 3.51
N ARG A 17 -13.43 6.22 4.69
CA ARG A 17 -14.59 5.77 5.46
C ARG A 17 -15.35 6.92 6.11
N GLU A 18 -14.64 7.86 6.76
CA GLU A 18 -15.25 9.02 7.44
C GLU A 18 -16.03 9.93 6.47
N ARG A 19 -15.55 10.06 5.23
CA ARG A 19 -16.22 10.87 4.21
C ARG A 19 -17.30 10.12 3.43
N GLY A 20 -17.53 8.84 3.74
CA GLY A 20 -18.51 8.02 3.04
C GLY A 20 -18.26 7.89 1.55
N PHE A 21 -17.00 7.82 1.13
CA PHE A 21 -16.64 7.55 -0.25
C PHE A 21 -17.10 6.15 -0.68
N TYR A 22 -17.41 6.00 -1.98
CA TYR A 22 -17.63 4.67 -2.52
C TYR A 22 -16.35 3.86 -2.46
N TYR A 23 -16.41 2.70 -1.82
CA TYR A 23 -15.28 1.80 -1.64
C TYR A 23 -15.52 0.49 -2.40
N VAL A 24 -14.63 0.15 -3.33
CA VAL A 24 -14.58 -1.19 -3.93
C VAL A 24 -13.87 -2.09 -2.94
N ASP A 25 -14.63 -2.94 -2.29
CA ASP A 25 -14.15 -3.75 -1.18
C ASP A 25 -13.23 -4.89 -1.65
N LYS A 26 -12.01 -4.88 -1.16
CA LYS A 26 -10.97 -5.90 -1.38
C LYS A 26 -10.53 -6.55 -0.07
N THR A 27 -11.30 -6.37 0.99
CA THR A 27 -10.90 -6.85 2.32
C THR A 27 -11.00 -8.36 2.49
N ASP A 28 -11.62 -9.08 1.54
CA ASP A 28 -11.61 -10.55 1.46
C ASP A 28 -10.21 -11.16 1.21
N TYR A 29 -9.25 -10.33 0.78
CA TYR A 29 -7.86 -10.73 0.63
C TYR A 29 -7.09 -10.71 1.96
N ILE A 30 -7.56 -10.00 2.99
CA ILE A 30 -6.87 -9.88 4.27
C ILE A 30 -6.58 -11.24 4.92
N PRO A 31 -7.55 -12.17 5.05
CA PRO A 31 -7.27 -13.48 5.62
C PRO A 31 -6.26 -14.30 4.82
N LYS A 32 -6.24 -14.13 3.49
CA LYS A 32 -5.28 -14.83 2.61
C LYS A 32 -3.85 -14.33 2.80
N LEU A 33 -3.67 -13.04 3.19
CA LEU A 33 -2.36 -12.47 3.49
C LEU A 33 -1.80 -12.96 4.83
N GLU A 34 -2.65 -13.40 5.76
CA GLU A 34 -2.24 -13.91 7.07
C GLU A 34 -1.44 -15.22 7.00
N ASP A 35 -1.50 -15.95 5.88
CA ASP A 35 -0.70 -17.15 5.63
C ASP A 35 0.78 -16.85 5.36
N TYR A 36 1.14 -15.57 5.15
CA TYR A 36 2.48 -15.14 4.75
C TYR A 36 3.17 -14.29 5.81
N ASN A 37 4.49 -14.46 5.96
CA ASN A 37 5.30 -13.69 6.91
C ASN A 37 5.96 -12.46 6.28
N ALA A 38 6.31 -12.55 5.00
CA ALA A 38 6.97 -11.47 4.26
C ALA A 38 6.40 -11.30 2.85
N PRO A 39 5.09 -11.06 2.71
CA PRO A 39 4.45 -10.91 1.40
C PRO A 39 4.86 -9.62 0.70
N VAL A 40 5.18 -9.74 -0.59
CA VAL A 40 5.50 -8.62 -1.48
C VAL A 40 4.47 -8.58 -2.61
N PHE A 41 3.83 -7.42 -2.79
CA PHE A 41 2.83 -7.26 -3.82
C PHE A 41 3.14 -6.07 -4.74
N LEU A 42 3.36 -6.37 -6.02
CA LEU A 42 3.77 -5.40 -7.03
C LEU A 42 2.63 -5.10 -7.99
N ARG A 43 2.41 -3.82 -8.25
CA ARG A 43 1.48 -3.33 -9.28
C ARG A 43 1.99 -2.00 -9.82
N PRO A 44 1.66 -1.66 -11.06
CA PRO A 44 1.89 -0.32 -11.59
C PRO A 44 1.38 0.76 -10.65
N ARG A 45 1.86 1.98 -10.84
CA ARG A 45 1.36 3.13 -10.07
C ARG A 45 -0.16 3.27 -10.20
N ARG A 46 -0.81 3.77 -9.10
CA ARG A 46 -2.23 4.14 -9.07
C ARG A 46 -3.22 2.98 -9.12
N PHE A 47 -2.76 1.77 -8.82
CA PHE A 47 -3.61 0.58 -8.65
C PHE A 47 -4.26 0.46 -7.27
N GLY A 48 -3.96 1.36 -6.32
CA GLY A 48 -4.52 1.33 -4.97
C GLY A 48 -3.59 0.72 -3.90
N LYS A 49 -2.29 0.54 -4.17
CA LYS A 49 -1.29 -0.01 -3.22
C LYS A 49 -1.32 0.69 -1.87
N SER A 50 -1.17 2.02 -1.86
CA SER A 50 -1.11 2.83 -0.63
C SER A 50 -2.43 2.79 0.15
N LEU A 51 -3.58 2.67 -0.54
CA LEU A 51 -4.87 2.48 0.12
C LEU A 51 -4.93 1.11 0.80
N LEU A 52 -4.46 0.04 0.15
CA LEU A 52 -4.37 -1.29 0.77
C LEU A 52 -3.47 -1.26 2.01
N VAL A 53 -2.28 -0.64 1.91
CA VAL A 53 -1.36 -0.46 3.06
C VAL A 53 -2.08 0.27 4.21
N SER A 54 -2.84 1.34 3.91
CA SER A 54 -3.63 2.07 4.90
C SER A 54 -4.75 1.21 5.50
N THR A 55 -5.41 0.38 4.69
CA THR A 55 -6.46 -0.55 5.14
C THR A 55 -5.89 -1.60 6.10
N LEU A 56 -4.76 -2.23 5.74
CA LEU A 56 -4.08 -3.20 6.60
C LEU A 56 -3.61 -2.58 7.91
N ALA A 57 -3.04 -1.35 7.85
CA ALA A 57 -2.65 -0.61 9.04
C ALA A 57 -3.85 -0.40 9.99
N CYS A 58 -5.02 -0.02 9.47
CA CYS A 58 -6.22 0.16 10.28
C CYS A 58 -6.77 -1.15 10.84
N TYR A 59 -6.71 -2.23 10.04
CA TYR A 59 -7.26 -3.52 10.43
C TYR A 59 -6.49 -4.17 11.57
N TYR A 60 -5.16 -4.11 11.50
CA TYR A 60 -4.29 -4.79 12.46
C TYR A 60 -3.95 -3.95 13.69
N ASP A 61 -4.10 -2.61 13.64
CA ASP A 61 -3.71 -1.70 14.71
C ASP A 61 -4.56 -1.89 15.98
N ARG A 62 -3.91 -2.36 17.05
CA ARG A 62 -4.55 -2.54 18.37
C ARG A 62 -5.17 -1.26 18.92
N THR A 63 -4.58 -0.10 18.61
CA THR A 63 -5.07 1.19 19.10
C THR A 63 -6.38 1.62 18.45
N LYS A 64 -6.76 0.99 17.33
CA LYS A 64 -7.99 1.29 16.56
C LYS A 64 -9.15 0.32 16.86
N ALA A 65 -9.02 -0.58 17.82
CA ALA A 65 -10.06 -1.54 18.16
C ALA A 65 -11.42 -0.87 18.44
N HIS A 66 -11.43 0.29 19.09
CA HIS A 66 -12.64 1.05 19.40
C HIS A 66 -13.34 1.65 18.16
N ARG A 67 -12.69 1.68 17.01
CA ARG A 67 -13.20 2.19 15.73
C ARG A 67 -13.49 1.09 14.72
N PHE A 68 -13.38 -0.19 15.10
CA PHE A 68 -13.47 -1.30 14.16
C PHE A 68 -14.77 -1.28 13.36
N GLU A 69 -15.92 -1.13 14.01
CA GLU A 69 -17.22 -1.06 13.34
C GLU A 69 -17.36 0.17 12.44
N GLU A 70 -16.85 1.33 12.86
CA GLU A 70 -16.83 2.55 12.04
C GLU A 70 -16.04 2.36 10.75
N LEU A 71 -14.86 1.73 10.85
CA LEU A 71 -13.93 1.59 9.72
C LEU A 71 -14.30 0.40 8.82
N PHE A 72 -14.70 -0.72 9.38
CA PHE A 72 -14.90 -1.97 8.64
C PHE A 72 -16.38 -2.41 8.55
N GLY A 73 -17.30 -1.75 9.24
CA GLY A 73 -18.73 -2.04 9.13
C GLY A 73 -19.20 -2.02 7.67
N GLY A 74 -19.90 -3.09 7.24
CA GLY A 74 -20.38 -3.25 5.89
C GLY A 74 -19.33 -3.71 4.86
N THR A 75 -18.08 -3.94 5.26
CA THR A 75 -17.07 -4.61 4.42
C THR A 75 -17.12 -6.13 4.62
N TRP A 76 -16.50 -6.88 3.68
CA TRP A 76 -16.41 -8.33 3.82
C TRP A 76 -15.71 -8.73 5.12
N ILE A 77 -14.54 -8.12 5.42
CA ILE A 77 -13.77 -8.44 6.62
C ILE A 77 -14.44 -7.96 7.91
N GLY A 78 -15.24 -6.89 7.85
CA GLY A 78 -16.04 -6.43 8.98
C GLY A 78 -17.08 -7.47 9.40
N ASN A 79 -17.64 -8.21 8.42
CA ASN A 79 -18.57 -9.31 8.65
C ASN A 79 -17.87 -10.64 8.97
N HIS A 80 -16.57 -10.78 8.62
CA HIS A 80 -15.79 -12.00 8.79
C HIS A 80 -14.40 -11.70 9.41
N PRO A 81 -14.36 -11.05 10.61
CA PRO A 81 -13.09 -10.67 11.20
C PRO A 81 -12.26 -11.90 11.57
N THR A 82 -10.95 -11.82 11.31
CA THR A 82 -10.00 -12.85 11.72
C THR A 82 -9.66 -12.68 13.22
N LYS A 83 -8.96 -13.67 13.78
CA LYS A 83 -8.46 -13.56 15.16
C LYS A 83 -7.32 -12.52 15.29
N GLU A 84 -6.74 -12.10 14.16
CA GLU A 84 -5.59 -11.19 14.14
C GLU A 84 -6.02 -9.70 14.11
N HIS A 85 -7.32 -9.39 13.92
CA HIS A 85 -7.77 -7.98 13.88
C HIS A 85 -7.42 -7.23 15.18
N ASN A 86 -6.97 -6.00 15.01
CA ASN A 86 -6.61 -5.10 16.12
C ASN A 86 -5.69 -5.73 17.18
N SER A 87 -4.72 -6.55 16.73
CA SER A 87 -3.85 -7.33 17.62
C SER A 87 -2.40 -6.87 17.66
N TYR A 88 -1.99 -5.94 16.80
CA TYR A 88 -0.59 -5.60 16.58
C TYR A 88 -0.26 -4.13 16.82
N MET A 89 1.01 -3.87 17.05
CA MET A 89 1.60 -2.54 16.96
C MET A 89 2.00 -2.30 15.49
N ILE A 90 1.69 -1.14 14.93
CA ILE A 90 1.91 -0.85 13.51
C ILE A 90 3.12 0.06 13.30
N ILE A 91 4.05 -0.37 12.44
CA ILE A 91 5.05 0.51 11.85
C ILE A 91 4.79 0.60 10.35
N ARG A 92 4.64 1.82 9.83
CA ARG A 92 4.42 2.07 8.40
C ARG A 92 5.54 2.94 7.84
N TYR A 93 6.31 2.39 6.92
CA TYR A 93 7.30 3.09 6.13
C TYR A 93 6.76 3.46 4.76
N ASP A 94 7.18 4.61 4.24
CA ASP A 94 6.81 5.09 2.90
C ASP A 94 8.08 5.57 2.19
N PHE A 95 8.66 4.70 1.37
CA PHE A 95 9.91 4.98 0.67
C PHE A 95 9.74 5.92 -0.52
N SER A 96 8.50 6.27 -0.89
CA SER A 96 8.26 7.28 -1.93
C SER A 96 8.79 8.66 -1.55
N LYS A 97 8.96 8.92 -0.25
CA LYS A 97 9.45 10.19 0.31
C LYS A 97 10.96 10.28 0.41
N MET A 98 11.68 9.23 0.00
CA MET A 98 13.13 9.20 0.06
C MET A 98 13.73 10.30 -0.81
N VAL A 99 14.58 11.12 -0.20
CA VAL A 99 15.32 12.19 -0.90
C VAL A 99 16.60 11.60 -1.47
N MET A 100 16.89 11.89 -2.75
CA MET A 100 18.08 11.41 -3.42
C MET A 100 19.32 12.22 -2.97
N ALA A 101 20.48 11.56 -3.03
CA ALA A 101 21.79 12.16 -2.79
C ALA A 101 22.82 11.54 -3.74
N ASP A 102 23.92 12.24 -3.95
CA ASP A 102 24.99 11.84 -4.89
C ASP A 102 26.06 10.94 -4.21
N THR A 103 25.89 10.64 -2.92
CA THR A 103 26.82 9.78 -2.14
C THR A 103 26.04 8.77 -1.31
N ILE A 104 26.70 7.65 -0.99
CA ILE A 104 26.10 6.60 -0.14
C ILE A 104 25.82 7.10 1.27
N GLU A 105 26.69 7.94 1.83
CA GLU A 105 26.51 8.55 3.16
C GLU A 105 25.29 9.48 3.17
N GLY A 106 25.12 10.29 2.10
CA GLY A 106 23.96 11.16 1.96
C GLY A 106 22.66 10.37 1.82
N LEU A 107 22.67 9.27 1.05
CA LEU A 107 21.54 8.37 0.95
C LEU A 107 21.22 7.71 2.28
N ALA A 108 22.23 7.21 3.02
CA ALA A 108 22.05 6.62 4.32
C ALA A 108 21.49 7.61 5.35
N GLN A 109 21.96 8.87 5.33
CA GLN A 109 21.42 9.92 6.19
C GLN A 109 19.95 10.21 5.87
N ASN A 110 19.60 10.41 4.58
CA ASN A 110 18.23 10.66 4.17
C ASN A 110 17.31 9.49 4.49
N PHE A 111 17.81 8.25 4.37
CA PHE A 111 17.08 7.06 4.76
C PHE A 111 16.78 7.04 6.27
N ASN A 112 17.77 7.34 7.09
CA ASN A 112 17.61 7.39 8.54
C ASN A 112 16.66 8.51 8.97
N ASP A 113 16.80 9.71 8.39
CA ASP A 113 15.93 10.85 8.70
C ASP A 113 14.45 10.54 8.38
N LEU A 114 14.20 9.79 7.29
CA LEU A 114 12.86 9.36 6.92
C LEU A 114 12.32 8.26 7.85
N ASN A 115 13.14 7.27 8.20
CA ASN A 115 12.65 6.00 8.74
C ASN A 115 12.77 5.89 10.27
N CYS A 116 13.44 6.81 10.97
CA CYS A 116 13.37 6.90 12.43
C CYS A 116 11.98 7.33 12.92
N GLY A 117 11.32 8.28 12.23
CA GLY A 117 10.01 8.81 12.60
C GLY A 117 8.91 7.78 12.77
N PRO A 118 8.70 6.83 11.83
CA PRO A 118 7.69 5.77 11.97
C PRO A 118 7.84 4.90 13.22
N VAL A 119 9.06 4.67 13.68
CA VAL A 119 9.34 3.91 14.92
C VAL A 119 8.96 4.75 16.15
N ASP A 120 9.33 6.03 16.17
CA ASP A 120 8.89 6.95 17.23
C ASP A 120 7.36 7.04 17.31
N VAL A 121 6.67 7.16 16.16
CA VAL A 121 5.20 7.22 16.09
C VAL A 121 4.57 5.94 16.66
N MET A 122 5.11 4.77 16.34
CA MET A 122 4.61 3.50 16.88
C MET A 122 4.74 3.48 18.42
N VAL A 123 5.87 3.88 18.98
CA VAL A 123 6.07 3.96 20.44
C VAL A 123 5.08 4.95 21.06
N GLU A 124 4.91 6.15 20.48
CA GLU A 124 3.95 7.15 20.98
C GLU A 124 2.50 6.65 20.97
N HIS A 125 2.08 5.96 19.90
CA HIS A 125 0.73 5.40 19.81
C HIS A 125 0.50 4.27 20.81
N ASN A 126 1.55 3.64 21.31
CA ASN A 126 1.50 2.54 22.28
C ASN A 126 2.12 2.91 23.64
N ARG A 127 2.02 4.19 24.04
CA ARG A 127 2.55 4.67 25.34
C ARG A 127 2.00 3.92 26.55
N ASP A 128 0.79 3.39 26.45
CA ASP A 128 0.21 2.51 27.47
C ASP A 128 1.06 1.25 27.76
N LEU A 129 1.84 0.78 26.76
CA LEU A 129 2.77 -0.33 26.89
C LEU A 129 4.21 0.16 27.18
N PHE A 130 4.68 1.16 26.44
CA PHE A 130 6.06 1.61 26.49
C PHE A 130 6.38 2.54 27.69
N GLY A 131 5.38 3.15 28.32
CA GLY A 131 5.61 4.06 29.45
C GLY A 131 6.65 5.14 29.12
N ASP A 132 7.70 5.22 29.94
CA ASP A 132 8.78 6.21 29.80
C ASP A 132 9.95 5.72 28.91
N PHE A 133 9.73 4.69 28.08
CA PHE A 133 10.75 4.19 27.16
C PHE A 133 11.35 5.31 26.32
N GLN A 134 12.68 5.34 26.23
CA GLN A 134 13.46 6.28 25.43
C GLN A 134 14.50 5.52 24.63
N PHE A 135 14.65 5.87 23.35
CA PHE A 135 15.68 5.28 22.49
C PHE A 135 17.08 5.69 22.94
N THR A 136 17.99 4.73 22.97
CA THR A 136 19.42 4.96 23.20
C THR A 136 20.17 5.15 21.87
N THR A 137 19.60 4.69 20.74
CA THR A 137 20.22 4.67 19.41
C THR A 137 19.45 5.57 18.43
N ARG A 138 19.32 6.87 18.75
CA ARG A 138 18.64 7.82 17.86
C ARG A 138 19.45 8.14 16.61
N GLY A 139 18.76 8.37 15.49
CA GLY A 139 19.36 8.76 14.21
C GLY A 139 19.86 7.62 13.34
N ASP A 140 19.59 6.36 13.71
CA ASP A 140 19.87 5.16 12.91
C ASP A 140 18.60 4.31 12.89
N ALA A 141 17.93 4.27 11.76
CA ALA A 141 16.63 3.60 11.62
C ALA A 141 16.70 2.10 11.90
N SER A 142 17.79 1.43 11.50
CA SER A 142 17.98 0.00 11.75
C SER A 142 18.14 -0.29 13.23
N LYS A 143 18.99 0.49 13.92
CA LYS A 143 19.21 0.31 15.37
C LYS A 143 17.98 0.68 16.19
N MET A 144 17.28 1.76 15.85
CA MET A 144 16.02 2.12 16.53
C MET A 144 14.97 1.01 16.37
N LEU A 145 14.83 0.45 15.17
CA LEU A 145 13.94 -0.67 14.94
C LEU A 145 14.36 -1.90 15.79
N GLU A 146 15.63 -2.27 15.77
CA GLU A 146 16.15 -3.38 16.56
C GLU A 146 15.93 -3.18 18.06
N GLU A 147 16.22 -1.97 18.58
CA GLU A 147 16.05 -1.62 19.98
C GLU A 147 14.60 -1.77 20.44
N VAL A 148 13.65 -1.22 19.68
CA VAL A 148 12.22 -1.30 20.03
C VAL A 148 11.68 -2.73 19.93
N LEU A 149 12.12 -3.52 18.94
CA LEU A 149 11.71 -4.93 18.80
C LEU A 149 12.23 -5.77 19.99
N ASN A 150 13.48 -5.56 20.40
CA ASN A 150 14.07 -6.23 21.55
C ASN A 150 13.37 -5.83 22.87
N TYR A 151 13.06 -4.54 23.03
CA TYR A 151 12.32 -4.05 24.19
C TYR A 151 10.92 -4.66 24.25
N ALA A 152 10.17 -4.61 23.17
CA ALA A 152 8.83 -5.19 23.10
C ALA A 152 8.81 -6.70 23.39
N ARG A 153 9.79 -7.44 22.84
CA ARG A 153 9.93 -8.88 23.09
C ARG A 153 10.23 -9.17 24.56
N SER A 154 11.15 -8.41 25.18
CA SER A 154 11.54 -8.64 26.58
C SER A 154 10.41 -8.35 27.59
N HIS A 155 9.42 -7.57 27.17
CA HIS A 155 8.25 -7.21 27.98
C HIS A 155 6.97 -7.95 27.54
N GLU A 156 7.10 -8.91 26.60
CA GLU A 156 5.98 -9.71 26.08
C GLU A 156 4.85 -8.84 25.47
N PHE A 157 5.22 -7.72 24.83
CA PHE A 157 4.25 -6.84 24.17
C PHE A 157 3.69 -7.50 22.90
N PRO A 158 2.54 -7.01 22.38
CA PRO A 158 2.06 -7.42 21.08
C PRO A 158 3.14 -7.29 20.00
N LYS A 159 3.12 -8.21 19.03
CA LYS A 159 4.06 -8.17 17.91
C LYS A 159 3.86 -6.93 17.06
N VAL A 160 4.89 -6.59 16.30
CA VAL A 160 4.81 -5.55 15.27
C VAL A 160 4.27 -6.14 13.96
N TYR A 161 3.33 -5.44 13.32
CA TYR A 161 2.97 -5.63 11.92
C TYR A 161 3.59 -4.50 11.12
N LEU A 162 4.52 -4.83 10.24
CA LEU A 162 5.33 -3.87 9.53
C LEU A 162 4.83 -3.73 8.09
N LEU A 163 4.68 -2.49 7.63
CA LEU A 163 4.17 -2.12 6.31
C LEU A 163 5.18 -1.23 5.61
N ILE A 164 5.59 -1.60 4.39
CA ILE A 164 6.50 -0.81 3.57
C ILE A 164 5.80 -0.49 2.25
N ASP A 165 5.49 0.79 2.04
CA ASP A 165 4.93 1.28 0.77
C ASP A 165 6.06 1.77 -0.14
N GLU A 166 5.96 1.41 -1.44
CA GLU A 166 6.91 1.79 -2.50
C GLU A 166 8.39 1.47 -2.17
N TYR A 167 8.65 0.24 -1.68
CA TYR A 167 9.97 -0.20 -1.23
C TYR A 167 11.08 -0.01 -2.28
N ASP A 168 10.73 -0.04 -3.55
CA ASP A 168 11.63 0.02 -4.70
C ASP A 168 11.78 1.43 -5.31
N ASN A 169 11.08 2.43 -4.77
CA ASN A 169 10.98 3.73 -5.43
C ASN A 169 12.35 4.44 -5.56
N PHE A 170 13.13 4.54 -4.47
CA PHE A 170 14.40 5.26 -4.51
C PHE A 170 15.48 4.47 -5.25
N THR A 171 15.50 3.14 -5.17
CA THR A 171 16.43 2.29 -5.93
C THR A 171 16.14 2.33 -7.43
N ASN A 172 14.86 2.40 -7.82
CA ASN A 172 14.49 2.64 -9.21
C ASN A 172 14.94 4.04 -9.69
N GLN A 173 14.92 5.05 -8.82
CA GLN A 173 15.47 6.37 -9.15
C GLN A 173 16.99 6.33 -9.38
N LEU A 174 17.74 5.56 -8.59
CA LEU A 174 19.17 5.36 -8.81
C LEU A 174 19.46 4.71 -10.17
N LEU A 175 18.74 3.64 -10.51
CA LEU A 175 18.88 2.97 -11.80
C LEU A 175 18.56 3.91 -12.97
N THR A 176 17.50 4.70 -12.87
CA THR A 176 17.09 5.61 -13.94
C THR A 176 17.99 6.86 -14.07
N ALA A 177 18.66 7.25 -12.99
CA ALA A 177 19.61 8.36 -13.01
C ALA A 177 21.00 7.99 -13.58
N TYR A 178 21.17 6.80 -14.15
CA TYR A 178 22.44 6.28 -14.65
C TYR A 178 23.54 6.20 -13.59
N ASN A 179 23.17 5.94 -12.35
CA ASN A 179 24.10 5.89 -11.24
C ASN A 179 24.29 4.45 -10.74
N ASP A 180 24.66 3.56 -11.67
CA ASP A 180 24.89 2.14 -11.39
C ASP A 180 25.84 1.89 -10.20
N PRO A 181 26.95 2.65 -10.00
CA PRO A 181 27.80 2.44 -8.84
C PRO A 181 27.09 2.66 -7.50
N LEU A 182 26.28 3.73 -7.38
CA LEU A 182 25.51 3.96 -6.14
C LEU A 182 24.41 2.92 -5.93
N TYR A 183 23.78 2.46 -7.01
CA TYR A 183 22.81 1.37 -6.92
C TYR A 183 23.47 0.09 -6.39
N GLU A 184 24.64 -0.27 -6.95
CA GLU A 184 25.41 -1.42 -6.47
C GLU A 184 25.80 -1.28 -5.00
N GLU A 185 26.27 -0.11 -4.56
CA GLU A 185 26.62 0.14 -3.17
C GLU A 185 25.42 0.01 -2.22
N VAL A 186 24.23 0.46 -2.64
CA VAL A 186 23.00 0.39 -1.83
C VAL A 186 22.47 -1.05 -1.75
N THR A 187 22.59 -1.84 -2.81
CA THR A 187 22.00 -3.20 -2.88
C THR A 187 22.98 -4.30 -2.52
N THR A 188 24.29 -4.05 -2.57
CA THR A 188 25.34 -5.02 -2.24
C THR A 188 26.00 -4.73 -0.87
N ASN A 189 26.86 -5.63 -0.43
CA ASN A 189 27.64 -5.52 0.81
C ASN A 189 26.79 -5.30 2.07
N ASP A 190 27.34 -4.63 3.08
CA ASP A 190 26.65 -4.26 4.33
C ASP A 190 26.09 -2.84 4.26
N SER A 191 25.33 -2.54 3.19
CA SER A 191 24.66 -1.26 3.01
C SER A 191 23.62 -1.01 4.10
N PHE A 192 23.25 0.28 4.26
CA PHE A 192 22.20 0.69 5.22
C PHE A 192 20.86 0.00 4.91
N LEU A 193 20.50 -0.14 3.63
CA LEU A 193 19.26 -0.75 3.21
C LEU A 193 19.25 -2.26 3.52
N ARG A 194 20.34 -2.93 3.22
CA ARG A 194 20.49 -4.36 3.50
C ARG A 194 20.51 -4.64 5.00
N THR A 195 21.17 -3.78 5.78
CA THR A 195 21.17 -3.86 7.24
C THR A 195 19.76 -3.71 7.80
N PHE A 196 19.00 -2.75 7.29
CA PHE A 196 17.60 -2.55 7.66
C PHE A 196 16.74 -3.80 7.41
N PHE A 197 16.83 -4.40 6.22
CA PHE A 197 16.11 -5.64 5.91
C PHE A 197 16.62 -6.86 6.69
N LYS A 198 17.90 -6.91 7.07
CA LYS A 198 18.42 -7.96 7.99
C LYS A 198 17.75 -7.85 9.36
N VAL A 199 17.55 -6.65 9.90
CA VAL A 199 16.84 -6.44 11.18
C VAL A 199 15.38 -6.93 11.07
N ILE A 200 14.68 -6.60 9.98
CA ILE A 200 13.31 -7.08 9.77
C ILE A 200 13.28 -8.61 9.71
N LYS A 201 14.17 -9.22 8.94
CA LYS A 201 14.28 -10.68 8.84
C LYS A 201 14.53 -11.33 10.20
N ALA A 202 15.45 -10.78 10.98
CA ALA A 202 15.71 -11.26 12.34
C ALA A 202 14.46 -11.14 13.22
N GLY A 203 13.77 -9.98 13.19
CA GLY A 203 12.55 -9.74 13.95
C GLY A 203 11.42 -10.70 13.61
N ILE A 204 11.26 -11.11 12.33
CA ILE A 204 10.32 -12.16 11.92
C ILE A 204 10.76 -13.52 12.48
N GLY A 205 12.04 -13.88 12.32
CA GLY A 205 12.58 -15.16 12.79
C GLY A 205 12.51 -15.32 14.32
N GLU A 206 12.68 -14.24 15.06
CA GLU A 206 12.60 -14.21 16.53
C GLU A 206 11.16 -14.00 17.07
N GLY A 207 10.20 -13.72 16.19
CA GLY A 207 8.80 -13.58 16.53
C GLY A 207 8.39 -12.21 17.10
N SER A 208 9.25 -11.18 17.03
CA SER A 208 8.91 -9.79 17.39
C SER A 208 8.08 -9.10 16.31
N ILE A 209 8.29 -9.48 15.02
CA ILE A 209 7.49 -9.05 13.90
C ILE A 209 6.56 -10.20 13.49
N ARG A 210 5.26 -9.92 13.34
CA ARG A 210 4.29 -10.90 12.83
C ARG A 210 4.40 -11.07 11.32
N THR A 211 4.43 -9.94 10.62
CA THR A 211 4.45 -9.87 9.16
C THR A 211 5.13 -8.58 8.72
N CYS A 212 5.87 -8.65 7.62
CA CYS A 212 6.32 -7.47 6.89
C CYS A 212 5.71 -7.48 5.49
N PHE A 213 4.65 -6.68 5.27
CA PHE A 213 4.01 -6.51 3.98
C PHE A 213 4.66 -5.38 3.19
N CYS A 214 5.16 -5.68 1.98
CA CYS A 214 5.80 -4.70 1.12
C CYS A 214 5.00 -4.46 -0.15
N THR A 215 4.90 -3.20 -0.59
CA THR A 215 4.39 -2.86 -1.93
C THR A 215 5.43 -2.12 -2.75
N GLY A 216 5.36 -2.30 -4.07
CA GLY A 216 6.26 -1.66 -5.04
C GLY A 216 5.73 -1.77 -6.46
N VAL A 217 6.60 -1.43 -7.40
CA VAL A 217 6.32 -1.50 -8.86
C VAL A 217 7.14 -2.61 -9.51
N LEU A 218 8.42 -2.74 -9.18
CA LEU A 218 9.35 -3.66 -9.81
C LEU A 218 10.00 -4.61 -8.79
N PRO A 219 10.29 -5.88 -9.16
CA PRO A 219 10.93 -6.85 -8.27
C PRO A 219 12.44 -6.65 -8.11
N VAL A 220 13.10 -5.88 -8.98
CA VAL A 220 14.57 -5.81 -9.13
C VAL A 220 15.29 -5.62 -7.81
N THR A 221 14.91 -4.60 -7.04
CA THR A 221 15.53 -4.32 -5.72
C THR A 221 15.42 -5.49 -4.76
N MET A 222 14.29 -6.22 -4.78
CA MET A 222 14.09 -7.35 -3.87
C MET A 222 15.00 -8.53 -4.26
N ASP A 223 15.21 -8.75 -5.55
CA ASP A 223 16.12 -9.78 -6.04
C ASP A 223 17.58 -9.47 -5.65
N ASP A 224 18.02 -8.22 -5.73
CA ASP A 224 19.36 -7.81 -5.34
C ASP A 224 19.57 -7.81 -3.82
N LEU A 225 18.51 -7.59 -3.05
CA LEU A 225 18.51 -7.69 -1.59
C LEU A 225 18.41 -9.13 -1.07
N THR A 226 18.26 -10.15 -1.93
CA THR A 226 17.92 -11.54 -1.56
C THR A 226 18.82 -12.14 -0.49
N SER A 227 20.12 -11.82 -0.45
CA SER A 227 21.01 -12.32 0.59
C SER A 227 20.71 -11.73 1.99
N GLY A 228 20.07 -10.54 2.05
CA GLY A 228 19.63 -9.89 3.30
C GLY A 228 18.18 -10.20 3.66
N TYR A 229 17.32 -10.47 2.66
CA TYR A 229 15.87 -10.62 2.85
C TYR A 229 15.28 -11.77 2.03
N ASN A 230 15.94 -12.92 2.05
CA ASN A 230 15.53 -14.13 1.29
C ASN A 230 14.26 -14.83 1.80
N ILE A 231 13.49 -14.17 2.66
CA ILE A 231 12.20 -14.63 3.18
C ILE A 231 11.01 -14.00 2.43
N ALA A 232 11.28 -13.06 1.52
CA ALA A 232 10.24 -12.37 0.75
C ALA A 232 9.49 -13.35 -0.17
N GLU A 233 8.17 -13.24 -0.17
CA GLU A 233 7.27 -14.04 -1.00
C GLU A 233 6.50 -13.12 -1.95
N ILE A 234 6.84 -13.17 -3.24
CA ILE A 234 6.23 -12.30 -4.26
C ILE A 234 4.88 -12.87 -4.69
N LEU A 235 3.80 -12.27 -4.21
CA LEU A 235 2.42 -12.70 -4.46
C LEU A 235 1.80 -12.13 -5.75
N THR A 236 2.51 -11.29 -6.44
CA THR A 236 2.04 -10.50 -7.58
C THR A 236 1.33 -11.31 -8.67
N LEU A 237 1.86 -12.49 -8.98
CA LEU A 237 1.34 -13.39 -10.02
C LEU A 237 0.66 -14.63 -9.45
N GLU A 238 0.51 -14.72 -8.13
CA GLU A 238 -0.22 -15.82 -7.51
C GLU A 238 -1.72 -15.75 -7.86
N PRO A 239 -2.35 -16.87 -8.30
CA PRO A 239 -3.74 -16.87 -8.76
C PRO A 239 -4.73 -16.26 -7.78
N ASN A 240 -4.51 -16.51 -6.48
CA ASN A 240 -5.38 -16.05 -5.40
C ASN A 240 -5.30 -14.54 -5.12
N PHE A 241 -4.31 -13.83 -5.72
CA PHE A 241 -4.05 -12.41 -5.49
C PHE A 241 -4.13 -11.54 -6.75
N LEU A 242 -4.44 -12.13 -7.91
CA LEU A 242 -4.46 -11.39 -9.18
C LEU A 242 -5.38 -10.16 -9.15
N ASN A 243 -6.53 -10.28 -8.51
CA ASN A 243 -7.57 -9.26 -8.46
C ASN A 243 -7.58 -8.44 -7.16
N MET A 244 -6.54 -8.58 -6.30
CA MET A 244 -6.45 -7.86 -5.02
C MET A 244 -6.37 -6.35 -5.19
N LEU A 245 -5.75 -5.86 -6.27
CA LEU A 245 -5.67 -4.43 -6.62
C LEU A 245 -6.10 -4.19 -8.08
N GLY A 246 -6.58 -2.98 -8.34
CA GLY A 246 -7.28 -2.64 -9.57
C GLY A 246 -8.76 -3.03 -9.46
N PHE A 247 -9.55 -2.71 -10.49
CA PHE A 247 -10.95 -3.07 -10.54
C PHE A 247 -11.20 -4.11 -11.62
N THR A 248 -11.93 -5.17 -11.27
CA THR A 248 -12.42 -6.16 -12.24
C THR A 248 -13.55 -5.56 -13.08
N TYR A 249 -13.95 -6.26 -14.14
CA TYR A 249 -15.12 -5.89 -14.94
C TYR A 249 -16.38 -5.83 -14.09
N GLU A 250 -16.65 -6.82 -13.27
CA GLU A 250 -17.82 -6.91 -12.40
C GLU A 250 -17.87 -5.76 -11.37
N GLU A 251 -16.74 -5.48 -10.74
CA GLU A 251 -16.62 -4.36 -9.79
C GLU A 251 -16.83 -3.01 -10.49
N THR A 252 -16.30 -2.86 -11.70
CA THR A 252 -16.45 -1.65 -12.51
C THR A 252 -17.88 -1.45 -12.97
N GLU A 253 -18.56 -2.53 -13.42
CA GLU A 253 -19.99 -2.48 -13.74
C GLU A 253 -20.82 -2.07 -12.52
N THR A 254 -20.57 -2.67 -11.38
CA THR A 254 -21.27 -2.36 -10.12
C THR A 254 -21.07 -0.88 -9.75
N TYR A 255 -19.84 -0.38 -9.88
CA TYR A 255 -19.54 1.03 -9.61
C TYR A 255 -20.23 1.95 -10.62
N LEU A 256 -20.22 1.63 -11.91
CA LEU A 256 -20.93 2.39 -12.92
C LEU A 256 -22.44 2.45 -12.63
N ARG A 257 -23.07 1.32 -12.32
CA ARG A 257 -24.51 1.28 -11.97
C ARG A 257 -24.82 2.15 -10.75
N TYR A 258 -23.96 2.09 -9.72
CA TYR A 258 -24.11 2.98 -8.54
C TYR A 258 -24.04 4.46 -8.93
N VAL A 259 -23.11 4.84 -9.82
CA VAL A 259 -22.98 6.24 -10.28
C VAL A 259 -24.19 6.66 -11.09
N LEU A 260 -24.64 5.83 -12.04
CA LEU A 260 -25.80 6.14 -12.90
C LEU A 260 -27.11 6.26 -12.11
N ASP A 261 -27.35 5.39 -11.13
CA ASP A 261 -28.51 5.45 -10.24
C ASP A 261 -28.62 6.81 -9.53
N LYS A 262 -27.48 7.32 -9.05
CA LYS A 262 -27.43 8.62 -8.34
C LYS A 262 -27.72 9.85 -9.22
N TYR A 263 -27.43 9.76 -10.52
CA TYR A 263 -27.64 10.86 -11.46
C TYR A 263 -28.97 10.77 -12.25
N SER A 264 -29.81 9.77 -11.96
CA SER A 264 -31.09 9.54 -12.65
C SER A 264 -30.95 9.51 -14.20
N THR A 265 -29.76 9.13 -14.68
CA THR A 265 -29.49 9.06 -16.13
C THR A 265 -29.95 7.74 -16.75
N GLY A 266 -30.59 6.89 -15.92
CA GLY A 266 -31.20 5.62 -16.33
C GLY A 266 -30.20 4.56 -16.79
N GLN A 267 -30.65 3.32 -16.73
CA GLN A 267 -29.94 2.17 -17.31
C GLN A 267 -29.76 2.28 -18.83
N GLU A 268 -30.52 3.16 -19.49
CA GLU A 268 -30.49 3.38 -20.94
C GLU A 268 -29.11 3.84 -21.46
N ARG A 269 -28.33 4.53 -20.63
CA ARG A 269 -26.98 4.99 -20.97
C ARG A 269 -25.86 4.04 -20.52
N PHE A 270 -26.20 2.95 -19.86
CA PHE A 270 -25.20 2.03 -19.34
C PHE A 270 -24.30 1.50 -20.45
N ASP A 271 -24.88 0.98 -21.53
CA ASP A 271 -24.13 0.36 -22.62
C ASP A 271 -23.19 1.36 -23.32
N GLU A 272 -23.67 2.59 -23.55
CA GLU A 272 -22.86 3.67 -24.13
C GLU A 272 -21.61 3.96 -23.27
N ILE A 273 -21.83 4.18 -21.96
CA ILE A 273 -20.76 4.56 -21.04
C ILE A 273 -19.85 3.35 -20.76
N TRP A 274 -20.40 2.13 -20.68
CA TRP A 274 -19.64 0.92 -20.53
C TRP A 274 -18.66 0.70 -21.70
N GLN A 275 -19.14 0.83 -22.94
CA GLN A 275 -18.28 0.73 -24.12
C GLN A 275 -17.18 1.80 -24.12
N LEU A 276 -17.50 3.02 -23.69
CA LEU A 276 -16.51 4.09 -23.56
C LEU A 276 -15.45 3.74 -22.50
N ILE A 277 -15.86 3.23 -21.33
CA ILE A 277 -14.95 2.79 -20.26
C ILE A 277 -14.03 1.67 -20.76
N VAL A 278 -14.58 0.63 -21.36
CA VAL A 278 -13.78 -0.49 -21.87
C VAL A 278 -12.82 -0.05 -22.97
N SER A 279 -13.25 0.79 -23.89
CA SER A 279 -12.39 1.24 -25.00
C SER A 279 -11.24 2.16 -24.57
N ASN A 280 -11.39 2.90 -23.46
CA ASN A 280 -10.38 3.88 -23.03
C ASN A 280 -9.54 3.45 -21.85
N TYR A 281 -10.03 2.56 -20.99
CA TYR A 281 -9.40 2.25 -19.69
C TYR A 281 -9.10 0.76 -19.48
N ASP A 282 -9.60 -0.16 -20.34
CA ASP A 282 -9.25 -1.58 -20.27
C ASP A 282 -7.82 -1.81 -20.75
N GLY A 283 -7.04 -2.60 -20.06
CA GLY A 283 -5.73 -2.91 -20.59
C GLY A 283 -4.75 -3.66 -19.71
N TYR A 284 -5.03 -3.92 -18.47
CA TYR A 284 -4.07 -4.60 -17.60
C TYR A 284 -4.43 -6.07 -17.42
N ARG A 285 -3.50 -6.95 -17.83
CA ARG A 285 -3.58 -8.39 -17.59
C ARG A 285 -2.23 -8.88 -17.07
N PHE A 286 -2.21 -9.41 -15.86
CA PHE A 286 -0.97 -9.82 -15.20
C PHE A 286 -0.59 -11.29 -15.43
N ARG A 287 -1.51 -12.11 -15.95
CA ARG A 287 -1.24 -13.48 -16.42
C ARG A 287 -2.01 -13.77 -17.72
N PRO A 288 -1.50 -14.68 -18.58
CA PRO A 288 -2.14 -14.99 -19.86
C PRO A 288 -3.64 -15.34 -19.74
N ASN A 289 -4.01 -16.08 -18.70
CA ASN A 289 -5.39 -16.52 -18.43
C ASN A 289 -6.02 -15.78 -17.23
N GLY A 290 -5.43 -14.66 -16.78
CA GLY A 290 -5.98 -13.83 -15.70
C GLY A 290 -7.04 -12.87 -16.21
N ASP A 291 -7.84 -12.35 -15.30
CA ASP A 291 -8.83 -11.32 -15.59
C ASP A 291 -8.14 -10.04 -16.11
N ARG A 292 -8.88 -9.28 -16.90
CA ARG A 292 -8.50 -7.90 -17.22
C ARG A 292 -8.90 -6.99 -16.07
N LEU A 293 -8.02 -6.04 -15.77
CA LEU A 293 -8.22 -5.10 -14.68
C LEU A 293 -8.12 -3.68 -15.19
N PHE A 294 -8.98 -2.84 -14.64
CA PHE A 294 -8.89 -1.39 -14.80
C PHE A 294 -7.97 -0.79 -13.73
N ASN A 295 -7.24 0.26 -14.12
CA ASN A 295 -6.50 1.08 -13.15
C ASN A 295 -7.49 1.88 -12.28
N ALA A 296 -7.47 1.65 -10.97
CA ALA A 296 -8.45 2.21 -10.05
C ALA A 296 -8.47 3.75 -10.05
N THR A 297 -7.29 4.40 -10.12
CA THR A 297 -7.22 5.87 -10.10
C THR A 297 -7.72 6.48 -11.40
N ILE A 298 -7.39 5.88 -12.55
CA ILE A 298 -7.84 6.38 -13.86
C ILE A 298 -9.37 6.29 -13.94
N LEU A 299 -9.92 5.17 -13.52
CA LEU A 299 -11.37 4.98 -13.55
C LEU A 299 -12.10 5.90 -12.56
N THR A 300 -11.58 6.08 -11.35
CA THR A 300 -12.18 7.02 -10.38
C THR A 300 -12.07 8.47 -10.83
N TYR A 301 -11.05 8.84 -11.62
CA TYR A 301 -11.00 10.15 -12.28
C TYR A 301 -12.18 10.34 -13.22
N PHE A 302 -12.43 9.39 -14.12
CA PHE A 302 -13.58 9.43 -15.01
C PHE A 302 -14.90 9.60 -14.25
N PHE A 303 -15.14 8.77 -13.23
CA PHE A 303 -16.37 8.88 -12.43
C PHE A 303 -16.50 10.22 -11.71
N LYS A 304 -15.38 10.77 -11.21
CA LYS A 304 -15.37 12.11 -10.59
C LYS A 304 -15.75 13.20 -11.58
N LYS A 305 -15.19 13.17 -12.79
CA LYS A 305 -15.53 14.14 -13.86
C LYS A 305 -16.96 13.96 -14.34
N PHE A 306 -17.41 12.75 -14.56
CA PHE A 306 -18.78 12.42 -14.92
C PHE A 306 -19.77 12.93 -13.86
N ALA A 307 -19.47 12.72 -12.60
CA ALA A 307 -20.25 13.24 -11.48
C ALA A 307 -20.27 14.79 -11.44
N ALA A 308 -19.14 15.43 -11.68
CA ALA A 308 -19.04 16.90 -11.73
C ALA A 308 -19.83 17.50 -12.90
N ASN A 309 -19.96 16.76 -14.03
CA ASN A 309 -20.72 17.14 -15.21
C ASN A 309 -22.19 16.68 -15.15
N ALA A 310 -22.72 16.47 -13.94
CA ALA A 310 -24.11 16.07 -13.71
C ALA A 310 -24.55 14.83 -14.53
N GLY A 311 -23.65 13.85 -14.72
CA GLY A 311 -23.92 12.63 -15.47
C GLY A 311 -23.71 12.74 -16.98
N SER A 312 -23.08 13.80 -17.46
CA SER A 312 -22.65 13.92 -18.85
C SER A 312 -21.23 13.42 -19.03
N ILE A 313 -20.95 12.79 -20.19
CA ILE A 313 -19.59 12.33 -20.53
C ILE A 313 -18.66 13.54 -20.55
N PRO A 314 -17.54 13.51 -19.82
CA PRO A 314 -16.58 14.59 -19.81
C PRO A 314 -15.78 14.65 -21.12
N ASP A 315 -15.39 15.84 -21.55
CA ASP A 315 -14.53 16.04 -22.72
C ASP A 315 -13.12 15.47 -22.47
N GLU A 316 -12.62 15.55 -21.22
CA GLU A 316 -11.33 15.01 -20.79
C GLU A 316 -11.53 13.65 -20.15
N LEU A 317 -11.15 12.60 -20.85
CA LEU A 317 -11.25 11.21 -20.39
C LEU A 317 -10.05 10.78 -19.52
N VAL A 318 -8.89 11.42 -19.67
CA VAL A 318 -7.66 11.09 -18.95
C VAL A 318 -7.11 12.32 -18.26
N ASP A 319 -6.73 12.19 -16.98
CA ASP A 319 -6.07 13.24 -16.22
C ASP A 319 -4.72 13.60 -16.87
N GLU A 320 -4.46 14.89 -17.09
CA GLU A 320 -3.19 15.36 -17.65
C GLU A 320 -1.98 14.94 -16.81
N ASN A 321 -2.14 14.88 -15.49
CA ASN A 321 -1.11 14.36 -14.57
C ASN A 321 -0.83 12.86 -14.76
N LEU A 322 -1.68 12.14 -15.50
CA LEU A 322 -1.49 10.72 -15.81
C LEU A 322 -0.76 10.50 -17.14
N ARG A 323 -0.74 11.49 -18.03
CA ARG A 323 -0.11 11.39 -19.36
C ARG A 323 1.41 11.18 -19.25
N THR A 324 2.04 11.72 -18.21
CA THR A 324 3.49 11.55 -17.98
C THR A 324 3.88 10.13 -17.58
N ASP A 325 2.95 9.34 -17.01
CA ASP A 325 3.23 7.96 -16.60
C ASP A 325 3.03 6.94 -17.73
N ILE A 326 2.28 7.29 -18.79
CA ILE A 326 2.04 6.41 -19.95
C ILE A 326 3.28 6.29 -20.85
N ASN A 327 4.20 7.24 -20.78
CA ASN A 327 5.44 7.22 -21.58
C ASN A 327 6.54 6.28 -21.02
N TRP A 328 6.25 5.49 -19.98
CA TRP A 328 7.20 4.58 -19.31
C TRP A 328 6.74 3.11 -19.31
N ILE A 329 5.81 2.75 -20.22
CA ILE A 329 5.38 1.36 -20.45
C ILE A 329 5.90 0.91 -21.83
#